data_11d2c92e259edc59e6688865aa8b8d8a
#
_entry.id   11d2c92e259edc59e6688865aa8b8d8a
#
_cell.length_a   1.000
_cell.length_b   1.000
_cell.length_c   1.000
_cell.angle_alpha   90.00
_cell.angle_beta   90.00
_cell.angle_gamma   90.00
#
_symmetry.space_group_name_H-M   'P 1'
#
loop_
_entity.id
_entity.type
_entity.pdbx_description
1 polymer ?
#
loop_
_entity_poly.entity_id
_entity_poly.type
_entity_poly.pdbx_seq_one_letter_code
_entity_poly.pdbx_strand_id
1 'polypeptide(L)'
;MYTFLAFISIFGGVVFIHELGHFLAARSVGVKVDRFYVGFDFFGLGLRLFTDSKGTEYGLGLFPFGGYCKIHGMVDESLDLPDNNSSIDHTAFESKNTIEKLWILSAGVIMNFILAIILSFFIFSVYGKQDQLPIVHKVDINGPSFGILSSNYRITRINNNSVEHWSDIIRHLNSSNINNITNPQNINPINIEYLNIANNQTSNVQISPNLVEIDYYYPIYSQFKDLGAIDYVKDDKRVMAFIDIGIEPLPQAYLLPFIQEVIVDSPAEKAGIPSGSYINKINNIEIESWDDIINTLSNQTLEIMLEYEFDGEVNQVMVKPQDGKIGIKPSINKVNIIPENIIFKNMKLSESIGAAFNKPISDLSLQLWGFGQIINGSMGFDGLGGPVKITQEAGKAAKYGIPYFLAFMATISTILGFMNILPIPGLDGGHALMTIIEGVSRRKIPINVKMAIQSVAVFFLLGLTVLILFNDIRNLL
;
A
#
# COMPACT_ATOMS: atom_id res chain seq x y z
N MET A 1 11.83 -18.53 10.00
CA MET A 1 11.92 -17.97 11.36
C MET A 1 11.95 -16.44 11.33
N TYR A 2 12.86 -15.79 10.60
CA TYR A 2 12.98 -14.33 10.52
C TYR A 2 11.69 -13.64 10.01
N THR A 3 11.12 -14.14 8.91
CA THR A 3 9.84 -13.63 8.33
C THR A 3 8.68 -13.69 9.31
N PHE A 4 8.57 -14.79 10.06
CA PHE A 4 7.54 -14.99 11.07
C PHE A 4 7.72 -14.03 12.26
N LEU A 5 8.95 -13.81 12.71
CA LEU A 5 9.25 -12.82 13.76
C LEU A 5 8.92 -11.39 13.32
N ALA A 6 9.24 -11.05 12.07
CA ALA A 6 8.88 -9.75 11.49
C ALA A 6 7.36 -9.54 11.48
N PHE A 7 6.62 -10.54 11.04
CA PHE A 7 5.16 -10.50 11.03
C PHE A 7 4.58 -10.33 12.43
N ILE A 8 5.03 -11.14 13.41
CA ILE A 8 4.57 -11.01 14.81
C ILE A 8 4.87 -9.63 15.37
N SER A 9 6.07 -9.08 15.09
CA SER A 9 6.45 -7.76 15.58
C SER A 9 5.56 -6.65 15.01
N ILE A 10 5.23 -6.71 13.72
CA ILE A 10 4.35 -5.74 13.06
C ILE A 10 2.91 -5.91 13.55
N PHE A 11 2.35 -7.10 13.39
CA PHE A 11 0.94 -7.35 13.71
C PHE A 11 0.68 -7.21 15.20
N GLY A 12 1.50 -7.86 16.03
CA GLY A 12 1.40 -7.77 17.48
C GLY A 12 1.55 -6.33 17.99
N GLY A 13 2.49 -5.56 17.44
CA GLY A 13 2.68 -4.15 17.79
C GLY A 13 1.50 -3.28 17.40
N VAL A 14 0.97 -3.44 16.18
CA VAL A 14 -0.18 -2.65 15.68
C VAL A 14 -1.45 -2.99 16.46
N VAL A 15 -1.73 -4.27 16.70
CA VAL A 15 -2.90 -4.71 17.48
C VAL A 15 -2.75 -4.29 18.94
N PHE A 16 -1.57 -4.44 19.54
CA PHE A 16 -1.34 -3.98 20.91
C PHE A 16 -1.69 -2.48 21.08
N ILE A 17 -1.27 -1.63 20.15
CA ILE A 17 -1.59 -0.19 20.20
C ILE A 17 -3.07 0.06 20.01
N HIS A 18 -3.74 -0.70 19.15
CA HIS A 18 -5.18 -0.66 18.96
C HIS A 18 -5.94 -0.97 20.26
N GLU A 19 -5.65 -2.13 20.86
CA GLU A 19 -6.27 -2.55 22.13
C GLU A 19 -5.94 -1.59 23.29
N LEU A 20 -4.71 -1.04 23.28
CA LEU A 20 -4.32 -0.02 24.24
C LEU A 20 -5.20 1.24 24.14
N GLY A 21 -5.63 1.59 22.94
CA GLY A 21 -6.59 2.68 22.71
C GLY A 21 -7.90 2.43 23.46
N HIS A 22 -8.52 1.29 23.26
CA HIS A 22 -9.76 0.88 23.95
C HIS A 22 -9.58 0.84 25.45
N PHE A 23 -8.48 0.26 25.92
CA PHE A 23 -8.14 0.18 27.33
C PHE A 23 -8.05 1.57 27.97
N LEU A 24 -7.28 2.48 27.38
CA LEU A 24 -7.08 3.84 27.91
C LEU A 24 -8.40 4.63 27.91
N ALA A 25 -9.18 4.52 26.83
CA ALA A 25 -10.47 5.20 26.73
C ALA A 25 -11.49 4.68 27.74
N ALA A 26 -11.62 3.34 27.89
CA ALA A 26 -12.49 2.73 28.89
C ALA A 26 -12.14 3.22 30.30
N ARG A 27 -10.84 3.19 30.65
CA ARG A 27 -10.34 3.65 31.94
C ARG A 27 -10.58 5.16 32.16
N SER A 28 -10.51 5.98 31.12
CA SER A 28 -10.70 7.44 31.22
C SER A 28 -12.13 7.82 31.59
N VAL A 29 -13.13 7.02 31.24
CA VAL A 29 -14.53 7.24 31.58
C VAL A 29 -15.04 6.34 32.71
N GLY A 30 -14.12 5.66 33.41
CA GLY A 30 -14.44 4.85 34.58
C GLY A 30 -15.14 3.51 34.25
N VAL A 31 -14.91 2.98 33.03
CA VAL A 31 -15.32 1.61 32.67
C VAL A 31 -14.21 0.63 33.08
N LYS A 32 -14.62 -0.47 33.69
CA LYS A 32 -13.70 -1.54 34.07
C LYS A 32 -13.26 -2.31 32.83
N VAL A 33 -12.01 -2.70 32.78
CA VAL A 33 -11.49 -3.66 31.81
C VAL A 33 -11.20 -4.94 32.55
N ASP A 34 -11.83 -6.04 32.14
CA ASP A 34 -11.67 -7.34 32.79
C ASP A 34 -10.39 -8.03 32.37
N ARG A 35 -10.07 -8.02 31.04
CA ARG A 35 -8.84 -8.63 30.49
C ARG A 35 -8.21 -7.74 29.44
N PHE A 36 -6.87 -7.76 29.40
CA PHE A 36 -6.07 -7.11 28.38
C PHE A 36 -4.97 -8.09 27.94
N TYR A 37 -5.14 -8.65 26.76
CA TYR A 37 -4.27 -9.70 26.22
C TYR A 37 -3.67 -9.30 24.87
N VAL A 38 -2.39 -9.58 24.70
CA VAL A 38 -1.70 -9.53 23.40
C VAL A 38 -1.68 -10.96 22.84
N GLY A 39 -2.26 -11.16 21.67
CA GLY A 39 -2.56 -12.50 21.14
C GLY A 39 -3.93 -13.01 21.62
N PHE A 40 -4.50 -13.95 20.86
CA PHE A 40 -5.77 -14.58 21.23
C PHE A 40 -5.58 -15.73 22.22
N ASP A 41 -6.41 -15.73 23.24
CA ASP A 41 -6.53 -16.77 24.25
C ASP A 41 -7.67 -17.73 23.88
N PHE A 42 -7.47 -18.55 22.82
CA PHE A 42 -8.45 -19.58 22.47
C PHE A 42 -8.44 -20.70 23.52
N PHE A 43 -9.62 -21.04 24.00
CA PHE A 43 -9.85 -22.14 24.97
C PHE A 43 -9.12 -21.96 26.30
N GLY A 44 -8.77 -20.73 26.71
CA GLY A 44 -8.05 -20.48 27.97
C GLY A 44 -6.58 -20.91 27.94
N LEU A 45 -5.99 -21.03 26.75
CA LEU A 45 -4.57 -21.42 26.58
C LEU A 45 -3.61 -20.22 26.68
N GLY A 46 -4.08 -19.05 27.10
CA GLY A 46 -3.25 -17.87 27.32
C GLY A 46 -2.43 -17.94 28.61
N LEU A 47 -1.26 -17.28 28.57
CA LEU A 47 -0.42 -17.11 29.76
C LEU A 47 -0.86 -15.85 30.52
N ARG A 48 -1.48 -16.00 31.67
CA ARG A 48 -1.75 -14.91 32.59
C ARG A 48 -0.44 -14.44 33.22
N LEU A 49 -0.17 -13.14 33.11
CA LEU A 49 1.03 -12.53 33.68
C LEU A 49 0.78 -11.99 35.09
N PHE A 50 -0.17 -11.07 35.22
CA PHE A 50 -0.54 -10.44 36.51
C PHE A 50 -1.95 -9.84 36.43
N THR A 51 -2.45 -9.41 37.62
CA THR A 51 -3.69 -8.64 37.72
C THR A 51 -3.38 -7.33 38.46
N ASP A 52 -3.86 -6.20 37.92
CA ASP A 52 -3.65 -4.90 38.54
C ASP A 52 -4.59 -4.63 39.74
N SER A 53 -4.39 -3.53 40.44
CA SER A 53 -5.19 -3.13 41.61
C SER A 53 -6.64 -2.79 41.25
N LYS A 54 -6.98 -2.60 39.97
CA LYS A 54 -8.33 -2.35 39.48
C LYS A 54 -9.02 -3.61 38.97
N GLY A 55 -8.35 -4.76 39.11
CA GLY A 55 -8.88 -6.07 38.74
C GLY A 55 -8.80 -6.41 37.26
N THR A 56 -7.94 -5.71 36.48
CA THR A 56 -7.67 -6.11 35.08
C THR A 56 -6.62 -7.20 35.07
N GLU A 57 -6.92 -8.29 34.39
CA GLU A 57 -6.01 -9.39 34.12
C GLU A 57 -5.21 -9.11 32.85
N TYR A 58 -3.87 -9.12 32.94
CA TYR A 58 -2.96 -8.94 31.81
C TYR A 58 -2.36 -10.28 31.42
N GLY A 59 -2.28 -10.56 30.12
CA GLY A 59 -1.75 -11.81 29.62
C GLY A 59 -1.24 -11.79 28.19
N LEU A 60 -0.70 -12.96 27.81
CA LEU A 60 -0.28 -13.25 26.44
C LEU A 60 -1.09 -14.43 25.93
N GLY A 61 -1.77 -14.25 24.81
CA GLY A 61 -2.44 -15.34 24.11
C GLY A 61 -1.45 -16.24 23.39
N LEU A 62 -1.81 -17.50 23.24
CA LEU A 62 -0.98 -18.49 22.53
C LEU A 62 -0.84 -18.15 21.04
N PHE A 63 -1.87 -17.54 20.44
CA PHE A 63 -1.89 -17.17 19.03
C PHE A 63 -1.53 -15.70 18.87
N PRO A 64 -0.35 -15.38 18.31
CA PRO A 64 0.16 -14.01 18.22
C PRO A 64 -0.52 -13.16 17.11
N PHE A 65 -1.66 -13.62 16.60
CA PHE A 65 -2.44 -12.95 15.56
C PHE A 65 -3.58 -12.15 16.18
N GLY A 66 -3.26 -11.00 16.79
CA GLY A 66 -4.28 -10.15 17.37
C GLY A 66 -4.05 -9.84 18.84
N GLY A 67 -5.13 -9.58 19.53
CA GLY A 67 -5.21 -9.25 20.95
C GLY A 67 -6.66 -8.98 21.29
N TYR A 68 -6.98 -8.76 22.53
CA TYR A 68 -8.30 -8.28 22.92
C TYR A 68 -8.29 -7.51 24.24
N CYS A 69 -9.16 -6.51 24.29
CA CYS A 69 -9.45 -5.74 25.47
C CYS A 69 -10.89 -6.04 25.91
N LYS A 70 -11.08 -6.97 26.88
CA LYS A 70 -12.41 -7.30 27.37
C LYS A 70 -12.95 -6.19 28.27
N ILE A 71 -13.84 -5.39 27.68
CA ILE A 71 -14.49 -4.26 28.34
C ILE A 71 -15.70 -4.76 29.09
N HIS A 72 -15.76 -4.48 30.39
CA HIS A 72 -16.84 -4.96 31.26
C HIS A 72 -18.21 -4.49 30.80
N GLY A 73 -19.14 -5.42 30.67
CA GLY A 73 -20.53 -5.15 30.24
C GLY A 73 -20.69 -4.79 28.76
N MET A 74 -19.69 -5.05 27.93
CA MET A 74 -19.79 -4.98 26.46
C MET A 74 -19.96 -6.39 25.89
N VAL A 75 -20.82 -6.55 24.88
CA VAL A 75 -20.86 -7.77 24.07
C VAL A 75 -19.75 -7.61 23.03
N ASP A 76 -18.70 -8.36 23.19
CA ASP A 76 -17.53 -8.37 22.31
C ASP A 76 -17.54 -9.58 21.36
N GLU A 77 -16.45 -9.78 20.64
CA GLU A 77 -16.27 -10.88 19.68
C GLU A 77 -16.29 -12.27 20.34
N SER A 78 -16.12 -12.35 21.67
CA SER A 78 -16.18 -13.62 22.42
C SER A 78 -17.60 -14.16 22.57
N LEU A 79 -18.62 -13.36 22.23
CA LEU A 79 -20.04 -13.68 22.38
C LEU A 79 -20.44 -14.05 23.83
N ASP A 80 -19.63 -13.65 24.80
CA ASP A 80 -19.93 -13.88 26.21
C ASP A 80 -21.10 -13.02 26.66
N LEU A 81 -22.07 -13.63 27.30
CA LEU A 81 -23.20 -12.91 27.88
C LEU A 81 -22.73 -12.09 29.08
N PRO A 82 -23.15 -10.81 29.19
CA PRO A 82 -22.93 -10.05 30.40
C PRO A 82 -23.58 -10.76 31.59
N ASP A 83 -22.89 -10.82 32.72
CA ASP A 83 -23.47 -11.38 33.96
C ASP A 83 -24.73 -10.65 34.34
N ASN A 84 -25.86 -11.38 34.41
CA ASN A 84 -27.18 -10.89 34.70
C ASN A 84 -27.37 -10.50 36.18
N ASN A 85 -26.37 -10.01 36.88
CA ASN A 85 -26.52 -9.55 38.26
C ASN A 85 -27.21 -8.16 38.26
N SER A 86 -28.40 -8.12 38.82
CA SER A 86 -29.44 -7.11 38.82
C SER A 86 -29.14 -5.79 39.57
N SER A 87 -27.86 -5.42 39.76
CA SER A 87 -27.49 -4.09 40.28
C SER A 87 -26.94 -3.25 39.11
N ILE A 88 -27.33 -1.98 39.05
CA ILE A 88 -26.79 -1.03 38.05
C ILE A 88 -25.28 -0.89 38.31
N ASP A 89 -24.49 -1.59 37.48
CA ASP A 89 -23.03 -1.49 37.55
C ASP A 89 -22.55 -0.26 36.77
N HIS A 90 -22.23 0.80 37.49
CA HIS A 90 -21.71 2.04 36.90
C HIS A 90 -20.35 1.88 36.24
N THR A 91 -19.67 0.76 36.43
CA THR A 91 -18.38 0.44 35.78
C THR A 91 -18.54 -0.33 34.48
N ALA A 92 -19.78 -0.72 34.14
CA ALA A 92 -20.09 -1.42 32.89
C ALA A 92 -20.22 -0.45 31.71
N PHE A 93 -19.79 -0.87 30.51
CA PHE A 93 -19.94 -0.14 29.25
C PHE A 93 -21.39 0.28 28.99
N GLU A 94 -22.36 -0.61 29.24
CA GLU A 94 -23.77 -0.33 29.01
C GLU A 94 -24.38 0.76 29.92
N SER A 95 -23.71 1.12 31.02
CA SER A 95 -24.10 2.21 31.90
C SER A 95 -23.72 3.60 31.37
N LYS A 96 -22.85 3.66 30.37
CA LYS A 96 -22.27 4.91 29.85
C LYS A 96 -23.21 5.58 28.84
N ASN A 97 -23.06 6.91 28.68
CA ASN A 97 -23.78 7.65 27.67
C ASN A 97 -23.21 7.35 26.25
N THR A 98 -23.96 7.77 25.22
CA THR A 98 -23.61 7.50 23.83
C THR A 98 -22.22 8.05 23.45
N ILE A 99 -21.85 9.24 23.94
CA ILE A 99 -20.55 9.87 23.62
C ILE A 99 -19.39 9.10 24.27
N GLU A 100 -19.54 8.70 25.52
CA GLU A 100 -18.53 7.90 26.24
C GLU A 100 -18.34 6.53 25.58
N LYS A 101 -19.44 5.89 25.15
CA LYS A 101 -19.38 4.62 24.38
C LYS A 101 -18.64 4.81 23.06
N LEU A 102 -18.98 5.85 22.29
CA LEU A 102 -18.31 6.17 21.02
C LEU A 102 -16.83 6.50 21.22
N TRP A 103 -16.47 7.19 22.29
CA TRP A 103 -15.09 7.45 22.66
C TRP A 103 -14.30 6.15 22.84
N ILE A 104 -14.85 5.20 23.59
CA ILE A 104 -14.22 3.89 23.81
C ILE A 104 -14.05 3.15 22.46
N LEU A 105 -15.14 3.06 21.67
CA LEU A 105 -15.14 2.32 20.40
C LEU A 105 -14.24 2.93 19.31
N SER A 106 -14.08 4.24 19.28
CA SER A 106 -13.20 4.90 18.30
C SER A 106 -11.74 4.94 18.70
N ALA A 107 -11.42 4.68 19.97
CA ALA A 107 -10.09 4.91 20.50
C ALA A 107 -9.03 3.96 19.90
N GLY A 108 -9.38 2.71 19.62
CA GLY A 108 -8.50 1.76 18.91
C GLY A 108 -8.11 2.26 17.53
N VAL A 109 -9.11 2.71 16.77
CA VAL A 109 -8.92 3.31 15.44
C VAL A 109 -8.02 4.55 15.51
N ILE A 110 -8.30 5.46 16.43
CA ILE A 110 -7.52 6.70 16.65
C ILE A 110 -6.07 6.36 16.95
N MET A 111 -5.81 5.39 17.82
CA MET A 111 -4.46 4.97 18.20
C MET A 111 -3.70 4.35 17.02
N ASN A 112 -4.36 3.65 16.12
CA ASN A 112 -3.73 3.14 14.89
C ASN A 112 -3.30 4.27 13.96
N PHE A 113 -4.13 5.30 13.74
CA PHE A 113 -3.72 6.46 12.96
C PHE A 113 -2.59 7.25 13.64
N ILE A 114 -2.63 7.40 14.97
CA ILE A 114 -1.54 8.03 15.73
C ILE A 114 -0.24 7.24 15.55
N LEU A 115 -0.26 5.92 15.67
CA LEU A 115 0.91 5.07 15.42
C LEU A 115 1.47 5.26 14.02
N ALA A 116 0.60 5.23 13.00
CA ALA A 116 1.00 5.44 11.61
C ALA A 116 1.68 6.80 11.41
N ILE A 117 1.14 7.87 12.00
CA ILE A 117 1.74 9.21 11.96
C ILE A 117 3.10 9.25 12.67
N ILE A 118 3.21 8.66 13.87
CA ILE A 118 4.46 8.63 14.64
C ILE A 118 5.54 7.88 13.88
N LEU A 119 5.24 6.70 13.33
CA LEU A 119 6.18 5.91 12.56
C LEU A 119 6.62 6.66 11.29
N SER A 120 5.68 7.26 10.56
CA SER A 120 5.96 8.05 9.37
C SER A 120 6.81 9.28 9.70
N PHE A 121 6.51 9.97 10.80
CA PHE A 121 7.32 11.10 11.28
C PHE A 121 8.76 10.67 11.59
N PHE A 122 8.93 9.54 12.29
CA PHE A 122 10.25 9.01 12.58
C PHE A 122 11.02 8.67 11.29
N ILE A 123 10.38 8.03 10.32
CA ILE A 123 11.01 7.70 9.04
C ILE A 123 11.45 8.98 8.33
N PHE A 124 10.55 9.95 8.15
CA PHE A 124 10.85 11.17 7.41
C PHE A 124 11.87 12.07 8.11
N SER A 125 11.90 12.08 9.46
CA SER A 125 12.85 12.91 10.20
C SER A 125 14.24 12.28 10.32
N VAL A 126 14.34 10.95 10.35
CA VAL A 126 15.62 10.25 10.55
C VAL A 126 16.24 9.80 9.22
N TYR A 127 15.42 9.22 8.33
CA TYR A 127 15.89 8.71 7.04
C TYR A 127 15.61 9.68 5.89
N GLY A 128 14.52 10.46 5.98
CA GLY A 128 14.08 11.33 4.91
C GLY A 128 13.00 10.71 4.01
N LYS A 129 12.71 11.36 2.89
CA LYS A 129 11.77 10.88 1.86
C LYS A 129 12.50 10.01 0.86
N GLN A 130 11.91 8.88 0.52
CA GLN A 130 12.41 8.01 -0.55
C GLN A 130 12.46 8.76 -1.88
N ASP A 131 13.56 8.63 -2.61
CA ASP A 131 13.83 9.27 -3.89
C ASP A 131 14.74 8.35 -4.75
N GLN A 132 15.16 8.84 -5.91
CA GLN A 132 16.00 8.12 -6.85
C GLN A 132 17.21 8.96 -7.24
N LEU A 133 18.27 8.30 -7.65
CA LEU A 133 19.41 8.97 -8.27
C LEU A 133 18.97 9.65 -9.58
N PRO A 134 19.49 10.84 -9.91
CA PRO A 134 19.13 11.57 -11.12
C PRO A 134 19.85 10.98 -12.35
N ILE A 135 19.73 9.67 -12.55
CA ILE A 135 20.36 8.92 -13.65
C ILE A 135 19.27 8.52 -14.64
N VAL A 136 19.46 8.88 -15.89
CA VAL A 136 18.58 8.49 -16.98
C VAL A 136 18.72 6.99 -17.26
N HIS A 137 17.64 6.26 -17.13
CA HIS A 137 17.56 4.84 -17.48
C HIS A 137 17.11 4.67 -18.94
N LYS A 138 16.04 5.36 -19.30
CA LYS A 138 15.41 5.25 -20.61
C LYS A 138 15.03 6.63 -21.14
N VAL A 139 15.08 6.77 -22.45
CA VAL A 139 14.61 7.97 -23.16
C VAL A 139 13.48 7.55 -24.08
N ASP A 140 12.35 8.23 -23.99
CA ASP A 140 11.20 7.98 -24.86
C ASP A 140 11.55 8.31 -26.31
N ILE A 141 11.31 7.38 -27.23
CA ILE A 141 11.55 7.54 -28.66
C ILE A 141 10.79 8.70 -29.30
N ASN A 142 9.66 9.08 -28.73
CA ASN A 142 8.85 10.22 -29.15
C ASN A 142 9.04 11.44 -28.25
N GLY A 143 9.91 11.34 -27.25
CA GLY A 143 10.13 12.38 -26.26
C GLY A 143 11.12 13.46 -26.70
N PRO A 144 11.07 14.67 -26.08
CA PRO A 144 11.95 15.78 -26.40
C PRO A 144 13.45 15.50 -26.26
N SER A 145 13.83 14.53 -25.45
CA SER A 145 15.23 14.17 -25.20
C SER A 145 15.78 13.11 -26.15
N PHE A 146 14.95 12.57 -27.06
CA PHE A 146 15.38 11.53 -27.98
C PHE A 146 16.51 11.98 -28.90
N GLY A 147 17.57 11.17 -28.98
CA GLY A 147 18.78 11.49 -29.75
C GLY A 147 19.68 12.57 -29.11
N ILE A 148 19.30 13.13 -27.96
CA ILE A 148 20.02 14.16 -27.22
C ILE A 148 20.61 13.60 -25.94
N LEU A 149 19.75 12.99 -25.09
CA LEU A 149 20.18 12.28 -23.90
C LEU A 149 20.23 10.77 -24.15
N SER A 150 20.97 10.06 -23.32
CA SER A 150 21.12 8.60 -23.40
C SER A 150 21.02 7.99 -22.00
N SER A 151 20.78 6.69 -21.94
CA SER A 151 20.90 5.94 -20.69
C SER A 151 22.28 6.11 -20.05
N ASN A 152 22.32 6.01 -18.72
CA ASN A 152 23.53 6.22 -17.90
C ASN A 152 24.06 7.67 -17.91
N TYR A 153 23.28 8.66 -18.32
CA TYR A 153 23.58 10.07 -18.09
C TYR A 153 23.02 10.50 -16.75
N ARG A 154 23.86 11.09 -15.89
CA ARG A 154 23.44 11.70 -14.64
C ARG A 154 23.15 13.18 -14.86
N ILE A 155 21.93 13.62 -14.61
CA ILE A 155 21.58 15.03 -14.66
C ILE A 155 22.18 15.72 -13.43
N THR A 156 22.95 16.78 -13.64
CA THR A 156 23.65 17.51 -12.57
C THR A 156 23.06 18.88 -12.31
N ARG A 157 22.50 19.53 -13.36
CA ARG A 157 21.82 20.83 -13.24
C ARG A 157 20.69 20.99 -14.23
N ILE A 158 19.69 21.78 -13.84
CA ILE A 158 18.61 22.26 -14.70
C ILE A 158 18.48 23.78 -14.51
N ASN A 159 18.67 24.56 -15.58
CA ASN A 159 18.64 26.05 -15.55
C ASN A 159 19.48 26.62 -14.39
N ASN A 160 20.72 26.16 -14.23
CA ASN A 160 21.66 26.51 -13.16
C ASN A 160 21.30 25.99 -11.75
N ASN A 161 20.16 25.36 -11.52
CA ASN A 161 19.80 24.74 -10.24
C ASN A 161 20.46 23.36 -10.14
N SER A 162 21.09 23.07 -9.01
CA SER A 162 21.69 21.77 -8.73
C SER A 162 20.65 20.67 -8.65
N VAL A 163 20.97 19.51 -9.18
CA VAL A 163 20.15 18.30 -9.16
C VAL A 163 20.90 17.21 -8.42
N GLU A 164 20.38 16.80 -7.29
CA GLU A 164 20.94 15.69 -6.47
C GLU A 164 20.06 14.44 -6.52
N HIS A 165 18.74 14.64 -6.75
CA HIS A 165 17.73 13.61 -6.72
C HIS A 165 16.83 13.68 -7.96
N TRP A 166 16.16 12.59 -8.31
CA TRP A 166 15.21 12.58 -9.43
C TRP A 166 14.06 13.57 -9.22
N SER A 167 13.57 13.70 -8.00
CA SER A 167 12.52 14.69 -7.67
C SER A 167 12.94 16.13 -7.93
N ASP A 168 14.24 16.43 -7.90
CA ASP A 168 14.72 17.77 -8.23
C ASP A 168 14.58 18.07 -9.74
N ILE A 169 14.78 17.03 -10.58
CA ILE A 169 14.53 17.15 -12.03
C ILE A 169 13.09 17.61 -12.26
N ILE A 170 12.12 16.84 -11.77
CA ILE A 170 10.68 17.15 -11.96
C ILE A 170 10.33 18.55 -11.42
N ARG A 171 10.84 18.88 -10.22
CA ARG A 171 10.60 20.18 -9.59
C ARG A 171 11.16 21.34 -10.41
N HIS A 172 12.39 21.20 -10.91
CA HIS A 172 13.02 22.28 -11.71
C HIS A 172 12.41 22.42 -13.11
N LEU A 173 11.99 21.31 -13.73
CA LEU A 173 11.24 21.35 -14.98
C LEU A 173 9.92 22.13 -14.80
N ASN A 174 9.13 21.78 -13.80
CA ASN A 174 7.85 22.42 -13.53
C ASN A 174 8.02 23.89 -13.11
N SER A 175 8.93 24.19 -12.17
CA SER A 175 9.14 25.55 -11.68
C SER A 175 9.63 26.51 -12.76
N SER A 176 10.40 26.01 -13.73
CA SER A 176 10.89 26.81 -14.86
C SER A 176 9.77 27.26 -15.80
N ASN A 177 8.64 26.60 -15.79
CA ASN A 177 7.53 26.82 -16.70
C ASN A 177 6.17 27.03 -16.01
N ILE A 178 6.14 27.18 -14.69
CA ILE A 178 4.89 27.22 -13.90
C ILE A 178 3.88 28.26 -14.39
N ASN A 179 4.35 29.42 -14.83
CA ASN A 179 3.50 30.49 -15.35
C ASN A 179 3.00 30.23 -16.78
N ASN A 180 3.56 29.23 -17.45
CA ASN A 180 3.29 28.93 -18.87
C ASN A 180 2.49 27.62 -19.02
N ILE A 181 2.28 26.87 -17.96
CA ILE A 181 1.59 25.56 -18.02
C ILE A 181 0.15 25.71 -18.58
N THR A 182 -0.53 26.83 -18.29
CA THR A 182 -1.87 27.07 -18.82
C THR A 182 -1.85 27.56 -20.29
N ASN A 183 -0.67 27.85 -20.86
CA ASN A 183 -0.50 28.23 -22.25
C ASN A 183 0.64 27.44 -22.90
N PRO A 184 0.35 26.24 -23.46
CA PRO A 184 1.34 25.32 -24.01
C PRO A 184 2.29 25.89 -25.07
N GLN A 185 1.88 26.96 -25.76
CA GLN A 185 2.72 27.61 -26.80
C GLN A 185 3.88 28.42 -26.23
N ASN A 186 3.89 28.70 -24.94
CA ASN A 186 4.88 29.56 -24.29
C ASN A 186 5.82 28.76 -23.34
N ILE A 187 5.96 27.44 -23.52
CA ILE A 187 6.88 26.65 -22.72
C ILE A 187 8.31 26.96 -23.13
N ASN A 188 9.09 27.45 -22.19
CA ASN A 188 10.49 27.83 -22.43
C ASN A 188 11.39 26.60 -22.53
N PRO A 189 12.39 26.62 -23.46
CA PRO A 189 13.45 25.62 -23.48
C PRO A 189 14.23 25.63 -22.19
N ILE A 190 14.73 24.47 -21.82
CA ILE A 190 15.39 24.18 -20.55
C ILE A 190 16.85 23.77 -20.82
N ASN A 191 17.78 24.39 -20.11
CA ASN A 191 19.19 24.01 -20.15
C ASN A 191 19.46 22.89 -19.17
N ILE A 192 20.02 21.79 -19.65
CA ILE A 192 20.35 20.60 -18.86
C ILE A 192 21.86 20.35 -18.93
N GLU A 193 22.48 20.33 -17.75
CA GLU A 193 23.85 19.87 -17.59
C GLU A 193 23.80 18.40 -17.12
N TYR A 194 24.56 17.56 -17.78
CA TYR A 194 24.65 16.14 -17.45
C TYR A 194 26.07 15.63 -17.49
N LEU A 195 26.33 14.60 -16.68
CA LEU A 195 27.55 13.84 -16.61
C LEU A 195 27.33 12.49 -17.31
N ASN A 196 28.12 12.19 -18.34
CA ASN A 196 28.18 10.86 -18.90
C ASN A 196 29.02 9.96 -17.95
N ILE A 197 28.37 9.00 -17.31
CA ILE A 197 29.00 8.13 -16.28
C ILE A 197 30.10 7.25 -16.90
N ALA A 198 29.98 6.87 -18.18
CA ALA A 198 30.92 5.97 -18.83
C ALA A 198 32.30 6.61 -19.09
N ASN A 199 32.34 7.90 -19.40
CA ASN A 199 33.61 8.61 -19.76
C ASN A 199 33.94 9.79 -18.82
N ASN A 200 33.09 10.02 -17.80
CA ASN A 200 33.19 11.10 -16.81
C ASN A 200 33.25 12.52 -17.42
N GLN A 201 32.60 12.72 -18.56
CA GLN A 201 32.53 14.03 -19.24
C GLN A 201 31.20 14.73 -18.93
N THR A 202 31.30 16.01 -18.60
CA THR A 202 30.13 16.90 -18.41
C THR A 202 29.82 17.63 -19.70
N SER A 203 28.55 17.72 -20.06
CA SER A 203 28.04 18.41 -21.23
C SER A 203 26.77 19.17 -20.91
N ASN A 204 26.47 20.19 -21.74
CA ASN A 204 25.25 20.99 -21.64
C ASN A 204 24.42 20.85 -22.91
N VAL A 205 23.10 20.79 -22.73
CA VAL A 205 22.17 20.74 -23.85
C VAL A 205 20.92 21.57 -23.53
N GLN A 206 20.30 22.11 -24.57
CA GLN A 206 19.01 22.79 -24.46
C GLN A 206 17.92 21.88 -25.03
N ILE A 207 16.86 21.64 -24.24
CA ILE A 207 15.73 20.79 -24.62
C ILE A 207 14.45 21.61 -24.53
N SER A 208 13.59 21.51 -25.56
CA SER A 208 12.24 22.05 -25.54
C SER A 208 11.28 21.01 -24.98
N PRO A 209 10.77 21.18 -23.75
CA PRO A 209 9.97 20.18 -23.11
C PRO A 209 8.52 20.15 -23.62
N ASN A 210 7.83 19.05 -23.34
CA ASN A 210 6.39 18.89 -23.58
C ASN A 210 5.59 19.23 -22.32
N LEU A 211 4.36 19.69 -22.51
CA LEU A 211 3.33 19.70 -21.49
C LEU A 211 2.57 18.38 -21.53
N VAL A 212 2.52 17.67 -20.42
CA VAL A 212 1.73 16.45 -20.25
C VAL A 212 0.52 16.79 -19.40
N GLU A 213 -0.68 16.49 -19.93
CA GLU A 213 -1.95 16.62 -19.24
C GLU A 213 -2.56 15.23 -19.04
N ILE A 214 -2.98 14.94 -17.82
CA ILE A 214 -3.66 13.69 -17.49
C ILE A 214 -4.93 14.00 -16.70
N ASP A 215 -5.89 13.09 -16.73
CA ASP A 215 -7.11 13.19 -15.92
C ASP A 215 -6.72 13.33 -14.44
N TYR A 216 -7.40 14.26 -13.75
CA TYR A 216 -7.12 14.50 -12.33
C TYR A 216 -7.45 13.28 -11.51
N TYR A 217 -6.45 12.78 -10.78
CA TYR A 217 -6.59 11.72 -9.81
C TYR A 217 -5.82 12.06 -8.53
N TYR A 218 -6.53 12.26 -7.44
CA TYR A 218 -5.95 12.79 -6.19
C TYR A 218 -4.71 12.03 -5.69
N PRO A 219 -4.66 10.70 -5.62
CA PRO A 219 -3.47 9.99 -5.17
C PRO A 219 -2.22 10.27 -6.01
N ILE A 220 -2.36 10.35 -7.32
CA ILE A 220 -1.24 10.73 -8.21
C ILE A 220 -0.91 12.19 -8.01
N TYR A 221 -1.90 13.09 -8.05
CA TYR A 221 -1.69 14.53 -7.85
C TYR A 221 -0.99 14.82 -6.51
N SER A 222 -1.37 14.14 -5.41
CA SER A 222 -0.74 14.35 -4.11
C SER A 222 0.76 14.03 -4.09
N GLN A 223 1.23 13.11 -4.94
CA GLN A 223 2.65 12.79 -5.08
C GLN A 223 3.41 13.83 -5.90
N PHE A 224 2.78 14.41 -6.91
CA PHE A 224 3.42 15.35 -7.84
C PHE A 224 3.20 16.82 -7.47
N LYS A 225 2.25 17.14 -6.59
CA LYS A 225 1.98 18.52 -6.12
C LYS A 225 3.22 19.20 -5.56
N ASP A 226 3.96 18.54 -4.70
CA ASP A 226 5.19 19.05 -4.09
C ASP A 226 6.34 19.17 -5.10
N LEU A 227 6.19 18.57 -6.28
CA LEU A 227 7.11 18.65 -7.41
C LEU A 227 6.68 19.70 -8.44
N GLY A 228 5.68 20.52 -8.11
CA GLY A 228 5.23 21.63 -8.94
C GLY A 228 4.21 21.28 -10.03
N ALA A 229 3.61 20.08 -10.00
CA ALA A 229 2.45 19.78 -10.84
C ALA A 229 1.27 20.68 -10.44
N ILE A 230 0.50 21.12 -11.40
CA ILE A 230 -0.70 21.93 -11.18
C ILE A 230 -1.96 21.16 -11.57
N ASP A 231 -3.08 21.53 -10.95
CA ASP A 231 -4.40 21.09 -11.37
C ASP A 231 -5.25 22.29 -11.80
N TYR A 232 -6.04 22.09 -12.84
CA TYR A 232 -6.96 23.11 -13.37
C TYR A 232 -8.14 22.46 -14.11
N VAL A 233 -9.13 23.29 -14.47
CA VAL A 233 -10.30 22.82 -15.22
C VAL A 233 -10.07 23.15 -16.70
N LYS A 234 -10.20 22.14 -17.57
CA LYS A 234 -10.16 22.25 -19.02
C LYS A 234 -11.36 21.50 -19.60
N ASP A 235 -12.17 22.16 -20.43
CA ASP A 235 -13.36 21.59 -21.06
C ASP A 235 -14.28 20.87 -20.04
N ASP A 236 -14.57 21.54 -18.90
CA ASP A 236 -15.36 21.05 -17.78
C ASP A 236 -14.80 19.82 -17.05
N LYS A 237 -13.57 19.40 -17.37
CA LYS A 237 -12.87 18.33 -16.68
C LYS A 237 -11.72 18.88 -15.85
N ARG A 238 -11.51 18.30 -14.67
CA ARG A 238 -10.33 18.58 -13.87
C ARG A 238 -9.15 17.75 -14.40
N VAL A 239 -8.08 18.44 -14.77
CA VAL A 239 -6.85 17.81 -15.29
C VAL A 239 -5.67 18.17 -14.41
N MET A 240 -4.66 17.32 -14.43
CA MET A 240 -3.37 17.57 -13.82
C MET A 240 -2.33 17.72 -14.92
N ALA A 241 -1.45 18.71 -14.79
CA ALA A 241 -0.42 19.01 -15.78
C ALA A 241 0.97 19.10 -15.14
N PHE A 242 1.96 18.65 -15.89
CA PHE A 242 3.37 18.74 -15.55
C PHE A 242 4.24 18.83 -16.82
N ILE A 243 5.48 19.27 -16.63
CA ILE A 243 6.46 19.40 -17.72
C ILE A 243 7.28 18.10 -17.80
N ASP A 244 7.39 17.57 -19.01
CA ASP A 244 8.14 16.35 -19.29
C ASP A 244 9.15 16.55 -20.43
N ILE A 245 10.29 15.89 -20.30
CA ILE A 245 11.35 15.86 -21.32
C ILE A 245 11.56 14.45 -21.90
N GLY A 246 10.71 13.50 -21.56
CA GLY A 246 10.75 12.15 -22.10
C GLY A 246 11.91 11.31 -21.58
N ILE A 247 12.24 11.41 -20.29
CA ILE A 247 13.24 10.56 -19.62
C ILE A 247 12.64 9.81 -18.44
N GLU A 248 13.10 8.60 -18.23
CA GLU A 248 12.70 7.74 -17.12
C GLU A 248 13.88 7.50 -16.16
N PRO A 249 13.63 7.43 -14.83
CA PRO A 249 14.64 7.11 -13.83
C PRO A 249 15.05 5.64 -13.88
N LEU A 250 16.14 5.30 -13.19
CA LEU A 250 16.42 3.91 -12.85
C LEU A 250 15.24 3.29 -12.12
N PRO A 251 14.76 2.11 -12.52
CA PRO A 251 13.61 1.49 -11.86
C PRO A 251 13.97 1.15 -10.41
N GLN A 252 13.06 1.47 -9.49
CA GLN A 252 13.15 1.02 -8.09
C GLN A 252 12.62 -0.41 -7.92
N ALA A 253 11.76 -0.82 -8.83
CA ALA A 253 11.20 -2.16 -8.91
C ALA A 253 10.72 -2.43 -10.32
N TYR A 254 10.66 -3.70 -10.70
CA TYR A 254 10.05 -4.13 -11.96
C TYR A 254 9.27 -5.43 -11.76
N LEU A 255 8.25 -5.64 -12.59
CA LEU A 255 7.54 -6.90 -12.65
C LEU A 255 8.44 -7.96 -13.29
N LEU A 256 8.57 -9.11 -12.63
CA LEU A 256 9.26 -10.25 -13.22
C LEU A 256 8.51 -10.76 -14.46
N PRO A 257 9.21 -11.39 -15.42
CA PRO A 257 8.61 -11.90 -16.66
C PRO A 257 7.84 -13.22 -16.42
N PHE A 258 6.97 -13.19 -15.39
CA PHE A 258 6.16 -14.32 -14.94
C PHE A 258 4.74 -14.22 -15.48
N ILE A 259 4.28 -15.27 -16.14
CA ILE A 259 2.94 -15.38 -16.71
C ILE A 259 1.96 -15.82 -15.62
N GLN A 260 1.11 -14.92 -15.15
CA GLN A 260 0.03 -15.25 -14.21
C GLN A 260 -1.12 -15.99 -14.91
N GLU A 261 -1.47 -15.52 -16.11
CA GLU A 261 -2.61 -16.03 -16.86
C GLU A 261 -2.31 -16.03 -18.36
N VAL A 262 -2.68 -17.09 -19.03
CA VAL A 262 -2.72 -17.17 -20.49
C VAL A 262 -4.17 -17.01 -20.94
N ILE A 263 -4.40 -16.05 -21.85
CA ILE A 263 -5.73 -15.71 -22.34
C ILE A 263 -6.22 -16.79 -23.29
N VAL A 264 -7.47 -17.23 -23.11
CA VAL A 264 -8.12 -18.24 -23.98
C VAL A 264 -8.15 -17.77 -25.44
N ASP A 265 -7.96 -18.67 -26.40
CA ASP A 265 -7.85 -18.43 -27.83
C ASP A 265 -6.68 -17.55 -28.29
N SER A 266 -5.77 -17.20 -27.39
CA SER A 266 -4.59 -16.36 -27.68
C SER A 266 -3.48 -17.13 -28.42
N PRO A 267 -2.52 -16.39 -29.02
CA PRO A 267 -1.31 -17.00 -29.57
C PRO A 267 -0.50 -17.84 -28.59
N ALA A 268 -0.42 -17.40 -27.33
CA ALA A 268 0.31 -18.11 -26.27
C ALA A 268 -0.38 -19.44 -25.92
N GLU A 269 -1.72 -19.47 -25.82
CA GLU A 269 -2.46 -20.69 -25.57
C GLU A 269 -2.30 -21.68 -26.73
N LYS A 270 -2.45 -21.20 -27.98
CA LYS A 270 -2.27 -22.02 -29.17
C LYS A 270 -0.87 -22.61 -29.31
N ALA A 271 0.12 -21.91 -28.79
CA ALA A 271 1.50 -22.37 -28.73
C ALA A 271 1.77 -23.32 -27.54
N GLY A 272 0.79 -23.51 -26.64
CA GLY A 272 0.91 -24.42 -25.50
C GLY A 272 1.72 -23.85 -24.31
N ILE A 273 1.84 -22.54 -24.20
CA ILE A 273 2.55 -21.90 -23.06
C ILE A 273 1.64 -21.99 -21.81
N PRO A 274 2.10 -22.61 -20.71
CA PRO A 274 1.28 -22.74 -19.52
C PRO A 274 1.33 -21.46 -18.67
N SER A 275 0.25 -21.15 -17.97
CA SER A 275 0.28 -20.20 -16.85
C SER A 275 1.24 -20.70 -15.77
N GLY A 276 1.95 -19.78 -15.10
CA GLY A 276 3.01 -20.13 -14.15
C GLY A 276 4.41 -20.16 -14.76
N SER A 277 4.56 -19.91 -16.07
CA SER A 277 5.86 -19.87 -16.74
C SER A 277 6.60 -18.55 -16.51
N TYR A 278 7.95 -18.61 -16.50
CA TYR A 278 8.84 -17.45 -16.64
C TYR A 278 9.36 -17.37 -18.07
N ILE A 279 9.28 -16.19 -18.70
CA ILE A 279 9.87 -15.98 -20.02
C ILE A 279 11.35 -15.61 -19.84
N ASN A 280 12.24 -16.42 -20.40
CA ASN A 280 13.68 -16.22 -20.31
C ASN A 280 14.22 -15.45 -21.51
N LYS A 281 13.72 -15.77 -22.74
CA LYS A 281 14.19 -15.12 -23.98
C LYS A 281 13.09 -14.98 -25.02
N ILE A 282 13.20 -13.94 -25.84
CA ILE A 282 12.42 -13.74 -27.07
C ILE A 282 13.42 -13.46 -28.20
N ASN A 283 13.45 -14.32 -29.26
CA ASN A 283 14.39 -14.21 -30.39
C ASN A 283 15.85 -14.01 -29.94
N ASN A 284 16.33 -14.77 -28.97
CA ASN A 284 17.66 -14.67 -28.34
C ASN A 284 17.91 -13.40 -27.50
N ILE A 285 16.93 -12.50 -27.35
CA ILE A 285 17.01 -11.36 -26.44
C ILE A 285 16.65 -11.85 -25.04
N GLU A 286 17.54 -11.65 -24.08
CA GLU A 286 17.26 -11.98 -22.67
C GLU A 286 16.17 -11.05 -22.11
N ILE A 287 15.27 -11.61 -21.31
CA ILE A 287 14.12 -10.94 -20.74
C ILE A 287 14.26 -10.98 -19.21
N GLU A 288 14.45 -9.83 -18.61
CA GLU A 288 14.60 -9.68 -17.16
C GLU A 288 13.33 -9.13 -16.50
N SER A 289 12.51 -8.38 -17.25
CA SER A 289 11.33 -7.72 -16.78
C SER A 289 10.11 -7.95 -17.69
N TRP A 290 8.93 -7.68 -17.15
CA TRP A 290 7.70 -7.67 -17.97
C TRP A 290 7.72 -6.58 -19.04
N ASP A 291 8.36 -5.45 -18.76
CA ASP A 291 8.49 -4.36 -19.73
C ASP A 291 9.37 -4.75 -20.91
N ASP A 292 10.37 -5.62 -20.72
CA ASP A 292 11.16 -6.17 -21.83
C ASP A 292 10.29 -7.02 -22.78
N ILE A 293 9.34 -7.77 -22.21
CA ILE A 293 8.35 -8.51 -23.03
C ILE A 293 7.53 -7.55 -23.88
N ILE A 294 6.96 -6.50 -23.26
CA ILE A 294 6.14 -5.51 -23.95
C ILE A 294 6.95 -4.82 -25.05
N ASN A 295 8.16 -4.35 -24.72
CA ASN A 295 9.02 -3.63 -25.67
C ASN A 295 9.45 -4.53 -26.83
N THR A 296 9.80 -5.79 -26.56
CA THR A 296 10.23 -6.73 -27.59
C THR A 296 9.10 -7.15 -28.51
N LEU A 297 7.87 -7.27 -27.97
CA LEU A 297 6.69 -7.69 -28.74
C LEU A 297 6.02 -6.56 -29.50
N SER A 298 6.08 -5.32 -29.02
CA SER A 298 5.24 -4.19 -29.48
C SER A 298 5.26 -3.95 -31.01
N ASN A 299 6.35 -4.29 -31.68
CA ASN A 299 6.52 -4.12 -33.12
C ASN A 299 6.67 -5.44 -33.88
N GLN A 300 6.41 -6.60 -33.23
CA GLN A 300 6.57 -7.90 -33.86
C GLN A 300 5.28 -8.35 -34.55
N THR A 301 5.40 -8.61 -35.85
CA THR A 301 4.32 -9.17 -36.67
C THR A 301 4.67 -10.57 -37.21
N LEU A 302 5.95 -10.90 -37.16
CA LEU A 302 6.49 -12.19 -37.57
C LEU A 302 6.46 -13.18 -36.41
N GLU A 303 6.55 -14.47 -36.76
CA GLU A 303 6.72 -15.54 -35.77
C GLU A 303 8.03 -15.35 -34.96
N ILE A 304 7.94 -15.51 -33.67
CA ILE A 304 9.05 -15.34 -32.71
C ILE A 304 9.34 -16.66 -32.02
N MET A 305 10.58 -16.90 -31.70
CA MET A 305 11.00 -17.99 -30.81
C MET A 305 10.97 -17.50 -29.37
N LEU A 306 10.16 -18.14 -28.53
CA LEU A 306 10.03 -17.82 -27.11
C LEU A 306 10.59 -18.98 -26.30
N GLU A 307 11.55 -18.65 -25.40
CA GLU A 307 12.09 -19.58 -24.41
C GLU A 307 11.48 -19.26 -23.05
N TYR A 308 10.92 -20.29 -22.40
CA TYR A 308 10.30 -20.14 -21.09
C TYR A 308 10.66 -21.31 -20.17
N GLU A 309 10.64 -21.04 -18.87
CA GLU A 309 10.82 -22.03 -17.82
C GLU A 309 9.46 -22.33 -17.15
N PHE A 310 9.14 -23.60 -17.03
CA PHE A 310 7.94 -24.09 -16.34
C PHE A 310 8.30 -25.37 -15.58
N ASP A 311 7.96 -25.45 -14.29
CA ASP A 311 8.28 -26.57 -13.38
C ASP A 311 9.77 -26.95 -13.37
N GLY A 312 10.68 -25.96 -13.55
CA GLY A 312 12.13 -26.15 -13.56
C GLY A 312 12.68 -26.68 -14.90
N GLU A 313 11.84 -26.83 -15.92
CA GLU A 313 12.24 -27.22 -17.27
C GLU A 313 12.21 -26.02 -18.22
N VAL A 314 13.27 -25.87 -19.02
CA VAL A 314 13.35 -24.83 -20.05
C VAL A 314 12.80 -25.37 -21.36
N ASN A 315 11.80 -24.68 -21.88
CA ASN A 315 11.10 -25.03 -23.11
C ASN A 315 11.25 -23.92 -24.17
N GLN A 316 11.17 -24.27 -25.43
CA GLN A 316 11.19 -23.33 -26.55
C GLN A 316 9.97 -23.58 -27.44
N VAL A 317 9.31 -22.50 -27.88
CA VAL A 317 8.13 -22.59 -28.74
C VAL A 317 8.10 -21.42 -29.73
N MET A 318 7.53 -21.67 -30.91
CA MET A 318 7.28 -20.62 -31.89
C MET A 318 5.90 -20.01 -31.65
N VAL A 319 5.83 -18.68 -31.56
CA VAL A 319 4.59 -17.95 -31.33
C VAL A 319 4.46 -16.82 -32.35
N LYS A 320 3.30 -16.67 -32.95
CA LYS A 320 3.03 -15.55 -33.86
C LYS A 320 2.20 -14.49 -33.14
N PRO A 321 2.79 -13.33 -32.78
CA PRO A 321 2.04 -12.26 -32.14
C PRO A 321 0.89 -11.73 -32.99
N GLN A 322 -0.18 -11.28 -32.34
CA GLN A 322 -1.29 -10.56 -32.98
C GLN A 322 -1.28 -9.12 -32.41
N ASP A 323 -1.12 -8.14 -33.28
CA ASP A 323 -1.01 -6.72 -32.89
C ASP A 323 0.02 -6.46 -31.78
N GLY A 324 1.20 -7.11 -31.89
CA GLY A 324 2.27 -7.00 -30.91
C GLY A 324 1.98 -7.67 -29.57
N LYS A 325 1.01 -8.58 -29.49
CA LYS A 325 0.61 -9.28 -28.26
C LYS A 325 0.53 -10.78 -28.48
N ILE A 326 0.84 -11.54 -27.44
CA ILE A 326 0.69 -13.01 -27.45
C ILE A 326 -0.41 -13.51 -26.51
N GLY A 327 -1.07 -12.61 -25.77
CA GLY A 327 -2.20 -12.95 -24.91
C GLY A 327 -1.82 -13.56 -23.57
N ILE A 328 -0.88 -12.91 -22.88
CA ILE A 328 -0.44 -13.25 -21.52
C ILE A 328 -0.66 -12.06 -20.59
N LYS A 329 -0.85 -12.35 -19.29
CA LYS A 329 -0.96 -11.33 -18.24
C LYS A 329 0.14 -11.51 -17.20
N PRO A 330 0.71 -10.39 -16.65
CA PRO A 330 1.72 -10.43 -15.61
C PRO A 330 1.14 -10.82 -14.26
N SER A 331 1.99 -11.27 -13.37
CA SER A 331 1.68 -11.31 -11.95
C SER A 331 2.12 -10.01 -11.28
N ILE A 332 1.17 -9.24 -10.77
CA ILE A 332 1.46 -8.06 -9.95
C ILE A 332 2.16 -8.40 -8.62
N ASN A 333 2.17 -9.67 -8.26
CA ASN A 333 2.79 -10.18 -7.03
C ASN A 333 4.25 -10.59 -7.22
N LYS A 334 4.69 -10.76 -8.45
CA LYS A 334 6.06 -11.14 -8.82
C LYS A 334 6.84 -9.87 -9.20
N VAL A 335 7.27 -9.12 -8.17
CA VAL A 335 8.03 -7.87 -8.29
C VAL A 335 9.42 -8.08 -7.74
N ASN A 336 10.42 -7.61 -8.47
CA ASN A 336 11.80 -7.47 -7.99
C ASN A 336 12.04 -6.01 -7.58
N ILE A 337 12.48 -5.78 -6.34
CA ILE A 337 12.86 -4.46 -5.83
C ILE A 337 14.37 -4.31 -5.96
N ILE A 338 14.84 -3.16 -6.42
CA ILE A 338 16.24 -2.80 -6.57
C ILE A 338 16.61 -1.77 -5.48
N PRO A 339 17.01 -2.21 -4.28
CA PRO A 339 17.23 -1.30 -3.15
C PRO A 339 18.34 -0.27 -3.40
N GLU A 340 19.35 -0.61 -4.21
CA GLU A 340 20.47 0.26 -4.59
C GLU A 340 20.05 1.47 -5.42
N ASN A 341 18.92 1.40 -6.12
CA ASN A 341 18.35 2.53 -6.86
C ASN A 341 17.49 3.44 -5.98
N ILE A 342 17.28 3.03 -4.74
CA ILE A 342 16.48 3.79 -3.77
C ILE A 342 17.43 4.55 -2.86
N ILE A 343 17.27 5.86 -2.84
CA ILE A 343 17.99 6.75 -1.92
C ILE A 343 17.00 7.51 -1.05
N PHE A 344 17.49 8.12 0.00
CA PHE A 344 16.66 8.93 0.89
C PHE A 344 17.13 10.38 0.86
N LYS A 345 16.19 11.27 0.56
CA LYS A 345 16.39 12.71 0.56
C LYS A 345 16.06 13.27 1.94
N ASN A 346 17.03 13.91 2.58
CA ASN A 346 16.83 14.58 3.87
C ASN A 346 15.68 15.59 3.80
N MET A 347 14.87 15.62 4.83
CA MET A 347 13.74 16.54 4.96
C MET A 347 13.96 17.48 6.15
N LYS A 348 13.46 18.71 6.03
CA LYS A 348 13.38 19.62 7.18
C LYS A 348 12.31 19.11 8.16
N LEU A 349 12.46 19.41 9.44
CA LEU A 349 11.53 18.96 10.48
C LEU A 349 10.08 19.36 10.18
N SER A 350 9.85 20.59 9.69
CA SER A 350 8.51 21.06 9.30
C SER A 350 7.90 20.28 8.12
N GLU A 351 8.73 19.89 7.15
CA GLU A 351 8.33 19.08 6.01
C GLU A 351 8.01 17.65 6.47
N SER A 352 8.82 17.09 7.37
CA SER A 352 8.62 15.75 7.93
C SER A 352 7.29 15.66 8.69
N ILE A 353 6.91 16.69 9.43
CA ILE A 353 5.61 16.75 10.12
C ILE A 353 4.47 16.71 9.10
N GLY A 354 4.50 17.59 8.09
CA GLY A 354 3.47 17.62 7.03
C GLY A 354 3.36 16.29 6.28
N ALA A 355 4.49 15.70 5.90
CA ALA A 355 4.54 14.41 5.22
C ALA A 355 3.99 13.26 6.10
N ALA A 356 4.27 13.28 7.39
CA ALA A 356 3.79 12.27 8.33
C ALA A 356 2.27 12.26 8.48
N PHE A 357 1.63 13.42 8.50
CA PHE A 357 0.17 13.53 8.52
C PHE A 357 -0.47 13.14 7.18
N ASN A 358 0.19 13.45 6.07
CA ASN A 358 -0.32 13.13 4.73
C ASN A 358 -0.17 11.65 4.38
N LYS A 359 0.82 10.93 4.93
CA LYS A 359 1.12 9.54 4.58
C LYS A 359 -0.06 8.58 4.80
N PRO A 360 -0.72 8.53 5.99
CA PRO A 360 -1.90 7.68 6.19
C PRO A 360 -3.05 8.02 5.23
N ILE A 361 -3.24 9.31 4.90
CA ILE A 361 -4.30 9.75 3.96
C ILE A 361 -3.98 9.24 2.55
N SER A 362 -2.73 9.36 2.12
CA SER A 362 -2.28 8.86 0.82
C SER A 362 -2.40 7.34 0.72
N ASP A 363 -1.97 6.62 1.77
CA ASP A 363 -2.08 5.16 1.83
C ASP A 363 -3.54 4.70 1.76
N LEU A 364 -4.43 5.36 2.52
CA LEU A 364 -5.85 5.07 2.48
C LEU A 364 -6.46 5.35 1.11
N SER A 365 -6.10 6.47 0.47
CA SER A 365 -6.58 6.82 -0.87
C SER A 365 -6.19 5.76 -1.90
N LEU A 366 -4.94 5.25 -1.84
CA LEU A 366 -4.47 4.18 -2.71
C LEU A 366 -5.23 2.87 -2.49
N GLN A 367 -5.51 2.52 -1.22
CA GLN A 367 -6.29 1.33 -0.86
C GLN A 367 -7.73 1.42 -1.42
N LEU A 368 -8.40 2.56 -1.21
CA LEU A 368 -9.75 2.78 -1.72
C LEU A 368 -9.81 2.70 -3.26
N TRP A 369 -8.78 3.22 -3.92
CA TRP A 369 -8.66 3.08 -5.37
C TRP A 369 -8.52 1.61 -5.79
N GLY A 370 -7.63 0.85 -5.13
CA GLY A 370 -7.44 -0.57 -5.38
C GLY A 370 -8.74 -1.37 -5.22
N PHE A 371 -9.49 -1.13 -4.13
CA PHE A 371 -10.82 -1.73 -3.96
C PHE A 371 -11.79 -1.33 -5.07
N GLY A 372 -11.76 -0.06 -5.51
CA GLY A 372 -12.55 0.40 -6.66
C GLY A 372 -12.24 -0.37 -7.94
N GLN A 373 -10.96 -0.66 -8.22
CA GLN A 373 -10.54 -1.44 -9.40
C GLN A 373 -11.03 -2.89 -9.33
N ILE A 374 -11.05 -3.49 -8.14
CA ILE A 374 -11.58 -4.85 -7.94
C ILE A 374 -13.08 -4.87 -8.18
N ILE A 375 -13.82 -3.92 -7.62
CA ILE A 375 -15.29 -3.82 -7.77
C ILE A 375 -15.67 -3.61 -9.25
N ASN A 376 -14.90 -2.78 -9.96
CA ASN A 376 -15.14 -2.52 -11.40
C ASN A 376 -14.65 -3.65 -12.31
N GLY A 377 -14.05 -4.71 -11.78
CA GLY A 377 -13.53 -5.85 -12.54
C GLY A 377 -12.24 -5.57 -13.32
N SER A 378 -11.62 -4.40 -13.11
CA SER A 378 -10.34 -4.04 -13.76
C SER A 378 -9.15 -4.78 -13.14
N MET A 379 -9.27 -5.17 -11.86
CA MET A 379 -8.31 -6.02 -11.13
C MET A 379 -9.02 -7.27 -10.61
N GLY A 380 -8.34 -8.42 -10.71
CA GLY A 380 -8.85 -9.67 -10.14
C GLY A 380 -8.72 -9.71 -8.61
N PHE A 381 -9.47 -10.61 -7.97
CA PHE A 381 -9.35 -10.89 -6.53
C PHE A 381 -7.96 -11.40 -6.12
N ASP A 382 -7.15 -11.87 -7.07
CA ASP A 382 -5.76 -12.31 -6.84
C ASP A 382 -4.86 -11.17 -6.32
N GLY A 383 -5.26 -9.91 -6.55
CA GLY A 383 -4.60 -8.73 -5.98
C GLY A 383 -4.78 -8.58 -4.46
N LEU A 384 -5.82 -9.19 -3.88
CA LEU A 384 -6.02 -9.17 -2.44
C LEU A 384 -5.01 -10.10 -1.75
N GLY A 385 -4.15 -9.52 -0.93
CA GLY A 385 -3.21 -10.27 -0.11
C GLY A 385 -3.85 -10.69 1.21
N GLY A 386 -3.74 -11.97 1.55
CA GLY A 386 -4.15 -12.51 2.84
C GLY A 386 -3.00 -12.61 3.85
N PRO A 387 -3.23 -13.31 4.98
CA PRO A 387 -2.25 -13.42 6.06
C PRO A 387 -0.89 -13.96 5.62
N VAL A 388 -0.86 -14.87 4.65
CA VAL A 388 0.39 -15.45 4.14
C VAL A 388 1.17 -14.43 3.35
N LYS A 389 0.52 -13.70 2.45
CA LYS A 389 1.15 -12.63 1.67
C LYS A 389 1.65 -11.49 2.58
N ILE A 390 0.84 -11.08 3.56
CA ILE A 390 1.24 -10.06 4.54
C ILE A 390 2.48 -10.52 5.31
N THR A 391 2.55 -11.81 5.69
CA THR A 391 3.71 -12.39 6.37
C THR A 391 4.96 -12.33 5.48
N GLN A 392 4.84 -12.64 4.19
CA GLN A 392 5.94 -12.56 3.23
C GLN A 392 6.43 -11.12 3.06
N GLU A 393 5.51 -10.16 2.88
CA GLU A 393 5.85 -8.74 2.73
C GLU A 393 6.48 -8.17 4.01
N ALA A 394 6.04 -8.57 5.20
CA ALA A 394 6.68 -8.24 6.46
C ALA A 394 8.14 -8.73 6.51
N GLY A 395 8.39 -9.95 6.03
CA GLY A 395 9.74 -10.51 5.92
C GLY A 395 10.62 -9.77 4.93
N LYS A 396 10.07 -9.39 3.76
CA LYS A 396 10.79 -8.58 2.76
C LYS A 396 11.11 -7.18 3.33
N ALA A 397 10.12 -6.51 3.93
CA ALA A 397 10.31 -5.19 4.53
C ALA A 397 11.40 -5.21 5.60
N ALA A 398 11.41 -6.23 6.47
CA ALA A 398 12.46 -6.38 7.47
C ALA A 398 13.85 -6.67 6.86
N LYS A 399 13.91 -7.38 5.72
CA LYS A 399 15.15 -7.65 4.99
C LYS A 399 15.71 -6.39 4.33
N TYR A 400 14.86 -5.50 3.83
CA TYR A 400 15.27 -4.23 3.23
C TYR A 400 15.72 -3.18 4.27
N GLY A 401 15.46 -3.41 5.56
CA GLY A 401 15.95 -2.58 6.66
C GLY A 401 14.87 -1.81 7.41
N ILE A 402 15.32 -1.09 8.45
CA ILE A 402 14.44 -0.42 9.41
C ILE A 402 13.41 0.54 8.74
N PRO A 403 13.76 1.43 7.81
CA PRO A 403 12.78 2.36 7.24
C PRO A 403 11.65 1.64 6.51
N TYR A 404 11.95 0.55 5.79
CA TYR A 404 10.94 -0.24 5.09
C TYR A 404 10.06 -1.03 6.06
N PHE A 405 10.66 -1.59 7.11
CA PHE A 405 9.94 -2.30 8.16
C PHE A 405 8.94 -1.38 8.87
N LEU A 406 9.37 -0.18 9.26
CA LEU A 406 8.52 0.81 9.92
C LEU A 406 7.46 1.37 8.98
N ALA A 407 7.80 1.58 7.69
CA ALA A 407 6.84 2.03 6.69
C ALA A 407 5.73 0.98 6.47
N PHE A 408 6.09 -0.30 6.38
CA PHE A 408 5.12 -1.38 6.27
C PHE A 408 4.24 -1.47 7.52
N MET A 409 4.82 -1.33 8.72
CA MET A 409 4.07 -1.29 9.98
C MET A 409 3.09 -0.10 10.02
N ALA A 410 3.50 1.09 9.55
CA ALA A 410 2.62 2.26 9.46
C ALA A 410 1.46 2.04 8.49
N THR A 411 1.72 1.43 7.32
CA THR A 411 0.69 1.09 6.34
C THR A 411 -0.30 0.06 6.91
N ILE A 412 0.17 -1.02 7.55
CA ILE A 412 -0.72 -2.00 8.22
C ILE A 412 -1.55 -1.35 9.31
N SER A 413 -0.96 -0.43 10.09
CA SER A 413 -1.69 0.32 11.12
C SER A 413 -2.80 1.19 10.53
N THR A 414 -2.53 1.87 9.41
CA THR A 414 -3.54 2.67 8.68
C THR A 414 -4.67 1.79 8.16
N ILE A 415 -4.34 0.63 7.56
CA ILE A 415 -5.33 -0.32 7.02
C ILE A 415 -6.21 -0.85 8.15
N LEU A 416 -5.61 -1.31 9.25
CA LEU A 416 -6.37 -1.85 10.38
C LEU A 416 -7.29 -0.79 11.00
N GLY A 417 -6.80 0.44 11.16
CA GLY A 417 -7.64 1.56 11.61
C GLY A 417 -8.80 1.83 10.67
N PHE A 418 -8.56 1.83 9.36
CA PHE A 418 -9.62 2.03 8.37
C PHE A 418 -10.64 0.88 8.34
N MET A 419 -10.18 -0.37 8.36
CA MET A 419 -11.09 -1.53 8.38
C MET A 419 -11.99 -1.50 9.61
N ASN A 420 -11.44 -1.14 10.77
CA ASN A 420 -12.19 -1.07 12.02
C ASN A 420 -13.18 0.11 12.10
N ILE A 421 -13.02 1.17 11.29
CA ILE A 421 -14.03 2.25 11.24
C ILE A 421 -15.24 1.90 10.36
N LEU A 422 -15.11 0.88 9.50
CA LEU A 422 -16.22 0.48 8.62
C LEU A 422 -17.41 0.00 9.45
N PRO A 423 -18.67 0.32 9.03
CA PRO A 423 -19.87 -0.05 9.76
C PRO A 423 -20.23 -1.54 9.55
N ILE A 424 -19.25 -2.41 9.75
CA ILE A 424 -19.39 -3.86 9.61
C ILE A 424 -19.55 -4.45 11.01
N PRO A 425 -20.64 -5.18 11.31
CA PRO A 425 -20.78 -5.86 12.59
C PRO A 425 -19.58 -6.81 12.84
N GLY A 426 -19.13 -6.89 14.10
CA GLY A 426 -17.90 -7.60 14.44
C GLY A 426 -16.63 -6.74 14.40
N LEU A 427 -16.72 -5.49 13.94
CA LEU A 427 -15.68 -4.47 14.01
C LEU A 427 -16.14 -3.29 14.86
N ASP A 428 -15.20 -2.46 15.34
CA ASP A 428 -15.50 -1.28 16.17
C ASP A 428 -16.54 -0.35 15.53
N GLY A 429 -16.42 -0.10 14.22
CA GLY A 429 -17.36 0.73 13.47
C GLY A 429 -18.78 0.16 13.45
N GLY A 430 -18.94 -1.15 13.47
CA GLY A 430 -20.23 -1.81 13.61
C GLY A 430 -20.85 -1.58 15.00
N HIS A 431 -20.05 -1.70 16.04
CA HIS A 431 -20.48 -1.38 17.42
C HIS A 431 -20.78 0.11 17.57
N ALA A 432 -19.97 0.99 16.98
CA ALA A 432 -20.21 2.43 16.95
C ALA A 432 -21.52 2.78 16.25
N LEU A 433 -21.79 2.16 15.08
CA LEU A 433 -23.05 2.34 14.36
C LEU A 433 -24.27 1.93 15.21
N MET A 434 -24.21 0.74 15.84
CA MET A 434 -25.28 0.30 16.75
C MET A 434 -25.49 1.27 17.91
N THR A 435 -24.40 1.79 18.49
CA THR A 435 -24.44 2.79 19.56
C THR A 435 -25.05 4.12 19.09
N ILE A 436 -24.77 4.56 17.87
CA ILE A 436 -25.37 5.76 17.27
C ILE A 436 -26.88 5.55 17.06
N ILE A 437 -27.26 4.39 16.52
CA ILE A 437 -28.69 4.06 16.32
C ILE A 437 -29.46 4.07 17.66
N GLU A 438 -28.89 3.48 18.71
CA GLU A 438 -29.49 3.52 20.06
C GLU A 438 -29.62 4.94 20.61
N GLY A 439 -28.55 5.76 20.42
CA GLY A 439 -28.54 7.16 20.87
C GLY A 439 -29.59 8.03 20.16
N VAL A 440 -29.73 7.89 18.84
CA VAL A 440 -30.66 8.64 18.01
C VAL A 440 -32.13 8.16 18.25
N SER A 441 -32.31 6.85 18.26
CA SER A 441 -33.67 6.25 18.47
C SER A 441 -34.16 6.33 19.91
N ARG A 442 -33.25 6.60 20.86
CA ARG A 442 -33.50 6.53 22.31
C ARG A 442 -34.06 5.18 22.76
N ARG A 443 -33.80 4.13 22.03
CA ARG A 443 -34.21 2.75 22.29
C ARG A 443 -32.99 1.83 22.24
N LYS A 444 -32.85 0.97 23.25
CA LYS A 444 -31.80 -0.06 23.26
C LYS A 444 -32.17 -1.18 22.28
N ILE A 445 -31.20 -1.62 21.49
CA ILE A 445 -31.33 -2.81 20.66
C ILE A 445 -31.30 -4.04 21.59
N PRO A 446 -32.29 -4.95 21.48
CA PRO A 446 -32.29 -6.17 22.30
C PRO A 446 -30.95 -6.95 22.12
N ILE A 447 -30.43 -7.47 23.23
CA ILE A 447 -29.16 -8.16 23.25
C ILE A 447 -29.11 -9.33 22.27
N ASN A 448 -30.21 -10.07 22.16
CA ASN A 448 -30.31 -11.20 21.21
C ASN A 448 -30.17 -10.76 19.75
N VAL A 449 -30.62 -9.54 19.41
CA VAL A 449 -30.47 -8.96 18.06
C VAL A 449 -29.03 -8.55 17.82
N LYS A 450 -28.39 -7.89 18.80
CA LYS A 450 -26.96 -7.55 18.72
C LYS A 450 -26.11 -8.81 18.49
N MET A 451 -26.34 -9.85 19.28
CA MET A 451 -25.63 -11.14 19.18
C MET A 451 -25.89 -11.82 17.83
N ALA A 452 -27.14 -11.84 17.34
CA ALA A 452 -27.44 -12.45 16.04
C ALA A 452 -26.71 -11.72 14.89
N ILE A 453 -26.73 -10.37 14.88
CA ILE A 453 -26.05 -9.56 13.89
C ILE A 453 -24.53 -9.83 13.93
N GLN A 454 -23.95 -9.88 15.12
CA GLN A 454 -22.53 -10.12 15.32
C GLN A 454 -22.11 -11.53 14.91
N SER A 455 -22.91 -12.56 15.28
CA SER A 455 -22.62 -13.94 14.88
C SER A 455 -22.62 -14.11 13.35
N VAL A 456 -23.59 -13.53 12.66
CA VAL A 456 -23.62 -13.56 11.18
C VAL A 456 -22.39 -12.91 10.57
N ALA A 457 -21.98 -11.76 11.11
CA ALA A 457 -20.80 -11.04 10.63
C ALA A 457 -19.50 -11.82 10.89
N VAL A 458 -19.32 -12.39 12.06
CA VAL A 458 -18.17 -13.24 12.41
C VAL A 458 -18.09 -14.43 11.46
N PHE A 459 -19.21 -15.12 11.20
CA PHE A 459 -19.26 -16.21 10.22
C PHE A 459 -18.87 -15.76 8.80
N PHE A 460 -19.36 -14.60 8.36
CA PHE A 460 -19.01 -14.03 7.07
C PHE A 460 -17.52 -13.70 6.98
N LEU A 461 -16.96 -13.03 8.00
CA LEU A 461 -15.53 -12.67 8.06
C LEU A 461 -14.63 -13.91 8.11
N LEU A 462 -15.02 -14.95 8.86
CA LEU A 462 -14.30 -16.22 8.87
C LEU A 462 -14.32 -16.90 7.49
N GLY A 463 -15.49 -16.94 6.84
CA GLY A 463 -15.62 -17.46 5.48
C GLY A 463 -14.75 -16.72 4.48
N LEU A 464 -14.74 -15.38 4.53
CA LEU A 464 -13.89 -14.54 3.70
C LEU A 464 -12.39 -14.80 3.97
N THR A 465 -12.00 -14.92 5.24
CA THR A 465 -10.62 -15.24 5.64
C THR A 465 -10.17 -16.57 5.07
N VAL A 466 -11.02 -17.59 5.13
CA VAL A 466 -10.72 -18.92 4.55
C VAL A 466 -10.56 -18.85 3.03
N LEU A 467 -11.42 -18.09 2.34
CA LEU A 467 -11.31 -17.90 0.88
C LEU A 467 -10.01 -17.18 0.50
N ILE A 468 -9.65 -16.11 1.23
CA ILE A 468 -8.40 -15.38 0.99
C ILE A 468 -7.19 -16.26 1.29
N LEU A 469 -7.22 -17.03 2.37
CA LEU A 469 -6.15 -17.97 2.71
C LEU A 469 -5.98 -19.05 1.64
N PHE A 470 -7.09 -19.60 1.12
CA PHE A 470 -7.05 -20.55 0.01
C PHE A 470 -6.42 -19.93 -1.24
N ASN A 471 -6.79 -18.67 -1.56
CA ASN A 471 -6.18 -17.93 -2.66
C ASN A 471 -4.66 -17.70 -2.44
N ASP A 472 -4.25 -17.30 -1.24
CA ASP A 472 -2.85 -17.14 -0.88
C ASP A 472 -2.04 -18.44 -1.09
N ILE A 473 -2.57 -19.57 -0.63
CA ILE A 473 -1.92 -20.88 -0.76
C ILE A 473 -1.84 -21.30 -2.23
N ARG A 474 -2.91 -21.10 -3.00
CA ARG A 474 -2.91 -21.38 -4.46
C ARG A 474 -1.84 -20.57 -5.20
N ASN A 475 -1.62 -19.32 -4.80
CA ASN A 475 -0.61 -18.44 -5.41
C ASN A 475 0.83 -18.77 -4.95
N LEU A 476 1.01 -19.66 -3.99
CA LEU A 476 2.30 -20.16 -3.52
C LEU A 476 2.74 -21.46 -4.23
N LEU A 477 1.76 -22.24 -4.67
CA LEU A 477 1.95 -23.48 -5.41
C LEU A 477 2.09 -23.20 -6.91
#